data_8d2c28cf26c21063c22cb420334f87d5
#
_entry.id   8d2c28cf26c21063c22cb420334f87d5
#
_cell.length_a   1.000
_cell.length_b   1.000
_cell.length_c   1.000
_cell.angle_alpha   90.00
_cell.angle_beta   90.00
_cell.angle_gamma   90.00
#
_symmetry.space_group_name_H-M   'P 1'
#
loop_
_entity.id
_entity.type
_entity.pdbx_description
1 polymer ?
#
loop_
_entity_poly.entity_id
_entity_poly.type
_entity_poly.pdbx_seq_one_letter_code
_entity_poly.pdbx_strand_id
1 'polypeptide(L)'
;MIRPGKLTREQQLRSQRYWLKFNLLNGFSYMCLGDTVIILFAVKIDMPNVLVAVLGSMVYVGYLLLPLGKWVTSRIGAAQSQASFWVLRNFAALLVAAAAPLVWFGHTAAAMAMVILGAFFFYGFRGAGCIMGTPLIGEITTENDRAKVLGNNTAAFQISSFAALVMLSWVLRLSSSIWMLFGVILIGSAFGFTSSRLFAKIDESPAIRDSARRPLRPEFLHLWRNSHYRSYLRMMFVLSVSGIMIGPMGMLTLKRGCGVSDTEALLYTLLQCAASSVMSPFAARLVNRCGTRRVVIVGYLVMVSQCLYWIFMPVPYCWQLAMLPFFFNGFRAVASGNAAAQYFLRAVPSCHLVAASIFGALVHGAGAGFVGMLLASGMMKLAQALTAEAEPYTLYRVYFMLVLAITLAAGVPLVYRLKRFVGGRG
;
A
#
# COMPACT_ATOMS: atom_id res chain seq x y z
N MET A 1 22.86 -10.76 0.20
CA MET A 1 23.76 -11.79 0.79
C MET A 1 24.08 -11.43 2.23
N ILE A 2 24.10 -12.43 3.16
CA ILE A 2 24.45 -12.18 4.56
C ILE A 2 25.97 -11.96 4.67
N ARG A 3 26.37 -10.80 5.19
CA ARG A 3 27.77 -10.41 5.36
C ARG A 3 28.17 -10.46 6.84
N PRO A 4 29.34 -10.95 7.20
CA PRO A 4 29.80 -10.91 8.59
C PRO A 4 29.98 -9.45 9.04
N GLY A 5 29.40 -9.09 10.20
CA GLY A 5 29.51 -7.75 10.78
C GLY A 5 28.59 -6.69 10.14
N LYS A 6 28.88 -5.43 10.41
CA LYS A 6 28.17 -4.28 9.83
C LYS A 6 28.55 -4.09 8.36
N LEU A 7 27.59 -3.66 7.53
CA LEU A 7 27.84 -3.39 6.12
C LEU A 7 28.82 -2.22 5.93
N THR A 8 29.79 -2.40 5.03
CA THR A 8 30.68 -1.30 4.60
C THR A 8 29.87 -0.30 3.75
N ARG A 9 30.39 0.93 3.62
CA ARG A 9 29.74 1.98 2.82
C ARG A 9 29.56 1.56 1.36
N GLU A 10 30.52 0.86 0.80
CA GLU A 10 30.44 0.33 -0.56
C GLU A 10 29.33 -0.70 -0.73
N GLN A 11 29.19 -1.64 0.23
CA GLN A 11 28.12 -2.62 0.26
C GLN A 11 26.75 -1.98 0.41
N GLN A 12 26.62 -0.92 1.24
CA GLN A 12 25.41 -0.13 1.37
C GLN A 12 25.02 0.51 0.03
N LEU A 13 25.94 1.22 -0.63
CA LEU A 13 25.67 1.89 -1.90
C LEU A 13 25.29 0.90 -3.01
N ARG A 14 25.98 -0.26 -3.07
CA ARG A 14 25.62 -1.33 -4.00
C ARG A 14 24.22 -1.85 -3.73
N SER A 15 23.85 -2.09 -2.49
CA SER A 15 22.54 -2.57 -2.08
C SER A 15 21.44 -1.54 -2.38
N GLN A 16 21.70 -0.25 -2.17
CA GLN A 16 20.79 0.84 -2.55
C GLN A 16 20.51 0.85 -4.06
N ARG A 17 21.54 0.61 -4.91
CA ARG A 17 21.35 0.50 -6.37
C ARG A 17 20.49 -0.70 -6.76
N TYR A 18 20.69 -1.86 -6.14
CA TYR A 18 19.83 -3.04 -6.37
C TYR A 18 18.40 -2.80 -5.90
N TRP A 19 18.21 -2.13 -4.77
CA TRP A 19 16.89 -1.76 -4.27
C TRP A 19 16.15 -0.82 -5.21
N LEU A 20 16.85 0.18 -5.76
CA LEU A 20 16.27 1.10 -6.73
C LEU A 20 15.82 0.37 -8.01
N LYS A 21 16.68 -0.49 -8.57
CA LYS A 21 16.35 -1.32 -9.75
C LYS A 21 15.18 -2.27 -9.46
N PHE A 22 15.15 -2.86 -8.27
CA PHE A 22 14.02 -3.68 -7.82
C PHE A 22 12.71 -2.88 -7.81
N ASN A 23 12.69 -1.69 -7.21
CA ASN A 23 11.48 -0.88 -7.15
C ASN A 23 10.96 -0.47 -8.54
N LEU A 24 11.87 -0.14 -9.46
CA LEU A 24 11.50 0.17 -10.83
C LEU A 24 10.79 -1.00 -11.52
N LEU A 25 11.33 -2.21 -11.43
CA LEU A 25 10.69 -3.39 -12.04
C LEU A 25 9.46 -3.86 -11.25
N ASN A 26 9.50 -3.76 -9.92
CA ASN A 26 8.40 -4.19 -9.07
C ASN A 26 7.18 -3.27 -9.15
N GLY A 27 7.36 -1.96 -9.39
CA GLY A 27 6.25 -1.03 -9.61
C GLY A 27 5.46 -1.39 -10.86
N PHE A 28 6.16 -1.67 -11.97
CA PHE A 28 5.54 -2.16 -13.19
C PHE A 28 4.83 -3.50 -12.98
N SER A 29 5.55 -4.47 -12.42
CA SER A 29 5.00 -5.81 -12.11
C SER A 29 3.74 -5.71 -11.24
N TYR A 30 3.79 -4.89 -10.18
CA TYR A 30 2.67 -4.80 -9.24
C TYR A 30 1.38 -4.28 -9.89
N MET A 31 1.48 -3.29 -10.78
CA MET A 31 0.29 -2.76 -11.48
C MET A 31 -0.29 -3.76 -12.49
N CYS A 32 0.56 -4.60 -13.09
CA CYS A 32 0.11 -5.67 -13.98
C CYS A 32 -0.48 -6.89 -13.26
N LEU A 33 -0.18 -7.08 -11.96
CA LEU A 33 -0.58 -8.27 -11.19
C LEU A 33 -1.56 -7.95 -10.05
N GLY A 34 -1.68 -6.67 -9.65
CA GLY A 34 -2.38 -6.27 -8.44
C GLY A 34 -3.88 -6.14 -8.56
N ASP A 35 -4.46 -5.43 -7.59
CA ASP A 35 -5.88 -5.35 -7.31
C ASP A 35 -6.76 -5.13 -8.54
N THR A 36 -6.41 -4.15 -9.38
CA THR A 36 -7.19 -3.79 -10.56
C THR A 36 -7.28 -4.95 -11.56
N VAL A 37 -6.15 -5.60 -11.85
CA VAL A 37 -6.10 -6.69 -12.84
C VAL A 37 -6.81 -7.93 -12.33
N ILE A 38 -6.65 -8.30 -11.05
CA ILE A 38 -7.33 -9.44 -10.43
C ILE A 38 -8.85 -9.21 -10.43
N ILE A 39 -9.31 -8.03 -10.08
CA ILE A 39 -10.74 -7.69 -10.06
C ILE A 39 -11.30 -7.68 -11.49
N LEU A 40 -10.60 -7.08 -12.45
CA LEU A 40 -11.01 -7.11 -13.85
C LEU A 40 -11.11 -8.54 -14.40
N PHE A 41 -10.14 -9.38 -14.02
CA PHE A 41 -10.15 -10.80 -14.41
C PHE A 41 -11.37 -11.52 -13.82
N ALA A 42 -11.66 -11.30 -12.53
CA ALA A 42 -12.83 -11.87 -11.86
C ALA A 42 -14.15 -11.43 -12.50
N VAL A 43 -14.27 -10.16 -12.87
CA VAL A 43 -15.46 -9.63 -13.57
C VAL A 43 -15.61 -10.28 -14.96
N LYS A 44 -14.50 -10.52 -15.68
CA LYS A 44 -14.52 -11.13 -17.02
C LYS A 44 -14.90 -12.62 -17.04
N ILE A 45 -14.77 -13.30 -15.92
CA ILE A 45 -15.23 -14.70 -15.77
C ILE A 45 -16.62 -14.78 -15.13
N ASP A 46 -17.36 -13.67 -15.08
CA ASP A 46 -18.70 -13.55 -14.50
C ASP A 46 -18.78 -14.03 -13.05
N MET A 47 -17.72 -13.72 -12.25
CA MET A 47 -17.67 -14.07 -10.84
C MET A 47 -18.77 -13.32 -10.06
N PRO A 48 -19.53 -13.99 -9.17
CA PRO A 48 -20.55 -13.35 -8.34
C PRO A 48 -20.02 -12.14 -7.57
N ASN A 49 -20.80 -11.06 -7.48
CA ASN A 49 -20.39 -9.80 -6.84
C ASN A 49 -19.87 -9.99 -5.40
N VAL A 50 -20.41 -10.95 -4.65
CA VAL A 50 -19.95 -11.29 -3.30
C VAL A 50 -18.50 -11.78 -3.32
N LEU A 51 -18.13 -12.62 -4.27
CA LEU A 51 -16.75 -13.13 -4.41
C LEU A 51 -15.80 -12.04 -4.90
N VAL A 52 -16.25 -11.15 -5.79
CA VAL A 52 -15.46 -9.97 -6.21
C VAL A 52 -15.20 -9.05 -5.01
N ALA A 53 -16.18 -8.83 -4.15
CA ALA A 53 -16.00 -8.06 -2.92
C ALA A 53 -15.00 -8.72 -1.94
N VAL A 54 -15.02 -10.05 -1.85
CA VAL A 54 -14.04 -10.83 -1.06
C VAL A 54 -12.64 -10.63 -1.63
N LEU A 55 -12.46 -10.64 -2.96
CA LEU A 55 -11.17 -10.37 -3.59
C LEU A 55 -10.63 -8.99 -3.24
N GLY A 56 -11.46 -7.95 -3.20
CA GLY A 56 -11.07 -6.61 -2.77
C GLY A 56 -10.56 -6.53 -1.32
N SER A 57 -10.97 -7.47 -0.45
CA SER A 57 -10.52 -7.56 0.94
C SER A 57 -9.31 -8.49 1.17
N MET A 58 -8.87 -9.23 0.15
CA MET A 58 -7.80 -10.22 0.26
C MET A 58 -6.46 -9.62 0.70
N VAL A 59 -6.21 -8.34 0.41
CA VAL A 59 -5.00 -7.65 0.88
C VAL A 59 -4.88 -7.68 2.40
N TYR A 60 -5.99 -7.62 3.13
CA TYR A 60 -6.01 -7.66 4.60
C TYR A 60 -5.89 -9.10 5.13
N VAL A 61 -6.54 -10.05 4.46
CA VAL A 61 -6.43 -11.48 4.76
C VAL A 61 -5.00 -11.98 4.54
N GLY A 62 -4.31 -11.42 3.55
CA GLY A 62 -2.91 -11.72 3.26
C GLY A 62 -1.95 -11.50 4.44
N TYR A 63 -2.28 -10.62 5.38
CA TYR A 63 -1.48 -10.43 6.60
C TYR A 63 -1.46 -11.65 7.54
N LEU A 64 -2.31 -12.65 7.35
CA LEU A 64 -2.24 -13.92 8.08
C LEU A 64 -0.93 -14.69 7.81
N LEU A 65 -0.27 -14.45 6.68
CA LEU A 65 1.01 -15.09 6.34
C LEU A 65 2.25 -14.33 6.87
N LEU A 66 2.10 -13.24 7.62
CA LEU A 66 3.22 -12.51 8.25
C LEU A 66 4.13 -13.40 9.13
N PRO A 67 3.61 -14.31 9.98
CA PRO A 67 4.46 -15.20 10.76
C PRO A 67 5.36 -16.10 9.91
N LEU A 68 4.87 -16.53 8.73
CA LEU A 68 5.65 -17.28 7.76
C LEU A 68 6.84 -16.45 7.24
N GLY A 69 6.63 -15.16 6.96
CA GLY A 69 7.70 -14.24 6.57
C GLY A 69 8.82 -14.17 7.60
N LYS A 70 8.46 -14.05 8.88
CA LYS A 70 9.43 -14.07 9.99
C LYS A 70 10.19 -15.38 10.07
N TRP A 71 9.48 -16.50 10.01
CA TRP A 71 10.08 -17.83 10.10
C TRP A 71 11.09 -18.08 8.98
N VAL A 72 10.76 -17.75 7.73
CA VAL A 72 11.67 -17.87 6.59
C VAL A 72 12.88 -16.95 6.77
N THR A 73 12.66 -15.68 7.17
CA THR A 73 13.74 -14.71 7.42
C THR A 73 14.73 -15.20 8.49
N SER A 74 14.25 -15.87 9.54
CA SER A 74 15.09 -16.43 10.59
C SER A 74 16.04 -17.52 10.07
N ARG A 75 15.73 -18.12 8.92
CA ARG A 75 16.52 -19.19 8.29
C ARG A 75 17.49 -18.65 7.24
N ILE A 76 16.96 -17.90 6.28
CA ILE A 76 17.70 -17.52 5.06
C ILE A 76 18.07 -16.05 4.98
N GLY A 77 17.64 -15.21 5.96
CA GLY A 77 17.84 -13.78 5.95
C GLY A 77 16.71 -13.01 5.27
N ALA A 78 16.74 -11.67 5.39
CA ALA A 78 15.65 -10.81 4.94
C ALA A 78 15.61 -10.62 3.43
N ALA A 79 16.76 -10.39 2.79
CA ALA A 79 16.83 -10.17 1.34
C ALA A 79 16.40 -11.41 0.57
N GLN A 80 16.90 -12.59 0.96
CA GLN A 80 16.53 -13.87 0.34
C GLN A 80 15.06 -14.22 0.63
N SER A 81 14.59 -14.00 1.86
CA SER A 81 13.21 -14.25 2.25
C SER A 81 12.23 -13.42 1.40
N GLN A 82 12.45 -12.12 1.29
CA GLN A 82 11.61 -11.26 0.47
C GLN A 82 11.68 -11.66 -1.01
N ALA A 83 12.86 -11.95 -1.55
CA ALA A 83 13.01 -12.41 -2.93
C ALA A 83 12.22 -13.71 -3.20
N SER A 84 12.29 -14.69 -2.28
CA SER A 84 11.53 -15.93 -2.37
C SER A 84 10.03 -15.70 -2.34
N PHE A 85 9.54 -14.87 -1.43
CA PHE A 85 8.12 -14.51 -1.39
C PHE A 85 7.65 -13.75 -2.63
N TRP A 86 8.50 -12.93 -3.26
CA TRP A 86 8.19 -12.29 -4.53
C TRP A 86 8.10 -13.29 -5.68
N VAL A 87 8.96 -14.31 -5.70
CA VAL A 87 8.84 -15.44 -6.65
C VAL A 87 7.51 -16.17 -6.45
N LEU A 88 7.18 -16.57 -5.21
CA LEU A 88 5.91 -17.22 -4.88
C LEU A 88 4.69 -16.36 -5.22
N ARG A 89 4.76 -15.05 -4.97
CA ARG A 89 3.73 -14.09 -5.36
C ARG A 89 3.48 -14.10 -6.87
N ASN A 90 4.55 -14.14 -7.67
CA ASN A 90 4.41 -14.16 -9.13
C ASN A 90 3.83 -15.50 -9.61
N PHE A 91 4.19 -16.63 -9.00
CA PHE A 91 3.51 -17.90 -9.26
C PHE A 91 2.03 -17.87 -8.89
N ALA A 92 1.68 -17.25 -7.78
CA ALA A 92 0.27 -17.05 -7.41
C ALA A 92 -0.50 -16.20 -8.42
N ALA A 93 0.14 -15.18 -9.01
CA ALA A 93 -0.46 -14.41 -10.10
C ALA A 93 -0.63 -15.25 -11.38
N LEU A 94 0.34 -16.11 -11.71
CA LEU A 94 0.20 -17.06 -12.82
C LEU A 94 -0.93 -18.08 -12.57
N LEU A 95 -1.21 -18.42 -11.32
CA LEU A 95 -2.36 -19.24 -10.96
C LEU A 95 -3.68 -18.51 -11.30
N VAL A 96 -3.77 -17.20 -11.04
CA VAL A 96 -4.92 -16.38 -11.49
C VAL A 96 -5.02 -16.41 -13.02
N ALA A 97 -3.91 -16.21 -13.73
CA ALA A 97 -3.90 -16.25 -15.20
C ALA A 97 -4.38 -17.60 -15.76
N ALA A 98 -3.98 -18.71 -15.12
CA ALA A 98 -4.39 -20.06 -15.53
C ALA A 98 -5.91 -20.31 -15.47
N ALA A 99 -6.69 -19.40 -14.86
CA ALA A 99 -8.13 -19.44 -14.95
C ALA A 99 -8.66 -19.13 -16.39
N ALA A 100 -7.91 -18.40 -17.23
CA ALA A 100 -8.34 -18.11 -18.61
C ALA A 100 -8.55 -19.36 -19.47
N PRO A 101 -7.58 -20.29 -19.58
CA PRO A 101 -7.82 -21.52 -20.31
C PRO A 101 -8.91 -22.40 -19.67
N LEU A 102 -9.08 -22.41 -18.35
CA LEU A 102 -10.16 -23.16 -17.71
C LEU A 102 -11.56 -22.65 -18.14
N VAL A 103 -11.73 -21.34 -18.23
CA VAL A 103 -12.96 -20.75 -18.76
C VAL A 103 -13.18 -21.14 -20.22
N TRP A 104 -12.12 -21.15 -21.01
CA TRP A 104 -12.17 -21.58 -22.42
C TRP A 104 -12.66 -23.01 -22.57
N PHE A 105 -12.25 -23.90 -21.65
CA PHE A 105 -12.71 -25.30 -21.62
C PHE A 105 -14.04 -25.51 -20.87
N GLY A 106 -14.74 -24.45 -20.48
CA GLY A 106 -16.05 -24.53 -19.81
C GLY A 106 -15.99 -24.82 -18.29
N HIS A 107 -14.80 -24.87 -17.69
CA HIS A 107 -14.61 -25.17 -16.25
C HIS A 107 -14.67 -23.88 -15.37
N THR A 108 -15.79 -23.14 -15.42
CA THR A 108 -15.94 -21.84 -14.73
C THR A 108 -15.78 -21.91 -13.22
N ALA A 109 -16.33 -22.95 -12.57
CA ALA A 109 -16.18 -23.10 -11.11
C ALA A 109 -14.71 -23.31 -10.69
N ALA A 110 -13.94 -24.10 -11.44
CA ALA A 110 -12.52 -24.29 -11.20
C ALA A 110 -11.73 -23.00 -11.46
N ALA A 111 -12.09 -22.25 -12.51
CA ALA A 111 -11.50 -20.95 -12.79
C ALA A 111 -11.72 -19.94 -11.65
N MET A 112 -12.94 -19.84 -11.11
CA MET A 112 -13.24 -18.98 -9.95
C MET A 112 -12.44 -19.38 -8.72
N ALA A 113 -12.32 -20.69 -8.43
CA ALA A 113 -11.52 -21.20 -7.33
C ALA A 113 -10.03 -20.84 -7.50
N MET A 114 -9.49 -20.96 -8.71
CA MET A 114 -8.11 -20.58 -9.01
C MET A 114 -7.86 -19.07 -8.81
N VAL A 115 -8.80 -18.20 -9.21
CA VAL A 115 -8.68 -16.76 -8.98
C VAL A 115 -8.67 -16.45 -7.48
N ILE A 116 -9.55 -17.06 -6.69
CA ILE A 116 -9.62 -16.83 -5.24
C ILE A 116 -8.34 -17.31 -4.55
N LEU A 117 -7.90 -18.54 -4.83
CA LEU A 117 -6.68 -19.10 -4.26
C LEU A 117 -5.44 -18.34 -4.71
N GLY A 118 -5.36 -17.99 -6.00
CA GLY A 118 -4.28 -17.19 -6.55
C GLY A 118 -4.20 -15.80 -5.89
N ALA A 119 -5.33 -15.12 -5.72
CA ALA A 119 -5.39 -13.85 -5.02
C ALA A 119 -4.98 -13.97 -3.53
N PHE A 120 -5.47 -14.97 -2.81
CA PHE A 120 -5.09 -15.21 -1.42
C PHE A 120 -3.58 -15.38 -1.27
N PHE A 121 -2.97 -16.25 -2.08
CA PHE A 121 -1.53 -16.46 -2.04
C PHE A 121 -0.74 -15.25 -2.55
N PHE A 122 -1.24 -14.53 -3.56
CA PHE A 122 -0.60 -13.31 -4.07
C PHE A 122 -0.45 -12.25 -2.96
N TYR A 123 -1.54 -11.93 -2.25
CA TYR A 123 -1.52 -10.97 -1.17
C TYR A 123 -0.81 -11.50 0.07
N GLY A 124 -0.96 -12.78 0.36
CA GLY A 124 -0.30 -13.43 1.48
C GLY A 124 1.23 -13.43 1.36
N PHE A 125 1.76 -13.84 0.22
CA PHE A 125 3.20 -13.83 -0.02
C PHE A 125 3.75 -12.40 -0.12
N ARG A 126 2.98 -11.47 -0.70
CA ARG A 126 3.33 -10.06 -0.67
C ARG A 126 3.42 -9.55 0.77
N GLY A 127 2.43 -9.84 1.61
CA GLY A 127 2.42 -9.46 3.02
C GLY A 127 3.63 -10.03 3.75
N ALA A 128 3.86 -11.34 3.65
CA ALA A 128 4.98 -12.03 4.29
C ALA A 128 6.36 -11.46 3.89
N GLY A 129 6.53 -11.05 2.63
CA GLY A 129 7.78 -10.48 2.15
C GLY A 129 7.96 -9.00 2.52
N CYS A 130 6.92 -8.17 2.40
CA CYS A 130 7.00 -6.72 2.60
C CYS A 130 7.52 -6.28 3.97
N ILE A 131 7.28 -7.07 5.03
CA ILE A 131 7.70 -6.73 6.40
C ILE A 131 9.21 -6.59 6.56
N MET A 132 10.00 -7.22 5.67
CA MET A 132 11.46 -7.17 5.71
C MET A 132 12.03 -5.91 5.05
N GLY A 133 11.23 -5.16 4.30
CA GLY A 133 11.67 -3.97 3.58
C GLY A 133 12.19 -2.87 4.51
N THR A 134 11.44 -2.53 5.55
CA THR A 134 11.85 -1.46 6.48
C THR A 134 13.11 -1.80 7.29
N PRO A 135 13.27 -3.00 7.88
CA PRO A 135 14.52 -3.41 8.50
C PRO A 135 15.72 -3.33 7.55
N LEU A 136 15.58 -3.81 6.31
CA LEU A 136 16.66 -3.76 5.31
C LEU A 136 17.05 -2.32 4.96
N ILE A 137 16.07 -1.42 4.78
CA ILE A 137 16.36 0.01 4.55
C ILE A 137 17.15 0.58 5.73
N GLY A 138 16.80 0.21 6.95
CA GLY A 138 17.54 0.63 8.15
C GLY A 138 19.03 0.26 8.10
N GLU A 139 19.38 -0.91 7.56
CA GLU A 139 20.78 -1.37 7.46
C GLU A 139 21.55 -0.79 6.28
N ILE A 140 20.91 -0.69 5.11
CA ILE A 140 21.60 -0.22 3.89
C ILE A 140 21.67 1.30 3.79
N THR A 141 21.09 2.04 4.76
CA THR A 141 21.11 3.50 4.79
C THR A 141 21.71 4.04 6.08
N THR A 142 22.36 5.20 5.98
CA THR A 142 22.72 6.03 7.12
C THR A 142 21.60 7.03 7.42
N GLU A 143 21.61 7.67 8.59
CA GLU A 143 20.63 8.70 8.93
C GLU A 143 20.61 9.85 7.90
N ASN A 144 21.76 10.22 7.37
CA ASN A 144 21.92 11.34 6.44
C ASN A 144 21.38 11.04 5.03
N ASP A 145 21.48 9.80 4.53
CA ASP A 145 21.06 9.43 3.18
C ASP A 145 19.71 8.71 3.13
N ARG A 146 19.19 8.27 4.28
CA ARG A 146 17.94 7.50 4.39
C ARG A 146 16.76 8.14 3.70
N ALA A 147 16.54 9.44 3.95
CA ALA A 147 15.44 10.18 3.34
C ALA A 147 15.53 10.22 1.82
N LYS A 148 16.74 10.44 1.29
CA LYS A 148 17.02 10.46 -0.16
C LYS A 148 16.79 9.08 -0.78
N VAL A 149 17.29 8.02 -0.13
CA VAL A 149 17.11 6.64 -0.61
C VAL A 149 15.64 6.25 -0.64
N LEU A 150 14.88 6.54 0.44
CA LEU A 150 13.44 6.31 0.49
C LEU A 150 12.70 7.08 -0.61
N GLY A 151 13.01 8.36 -0.81
CA GLY A 151 12.41 9.18 -1.85
C GLY A 151 12.68 8.64 -3.26
N ASN A 152 13.94 8.32 -3.57
CA ASN A 152 14.31 7.78 -4.88
C ASN A 152 13.66 6.41 -5.17
N ASN A 153 13.58 5.54 -4.17
CA ASN A 153 12.95 4.23 -4.30
C ASN A 153 11.43 4.35 -4.53
N THR A 154 10.79 5.27 -3.81
CA THR A 154 9.37 5.57 -4.01
C THR A 154 9.14 6.17 -5.40
N ALA A 155 10.02 7.10 -5.85
CA ALA A 155 9.94 7.66 -7.19
C ALA A 155 10.05 6.58 -8.27
N ALA A 156 11.04 5.70 -8.17
CA ALA A 156 11.23 4.60 -9.13
C ALA A 156 10.00 3.69 -9.20
N PHE A 157 9.43 3.33 -8.04
CA PHE A 157 8.20 2.54 -7.97
C PHE A 157 7.02 3.27 -8.60
N GLN A 158 6.79 4.54 -8.27
CA GLN A 158 5.64 5.31 -8.77
C GLN A 158 5.72 5.59 -10.27
N ILE A 159 6.91 5.94 -10.79
CA ILE A 159 7.12 6.19 -12.23
C ILE A 159 6.83 4.92 -13.04
N SER A 160 7.35 3.78 -12.60
CA SER A 160 7.10 2.51 -13.29
C SER A 160 5.67 2.02 -13.14
N SER A 161 5.03 2.28 -12.00
CA SER A 161 3.60 2.03 -11.79
C SER A 161 2.75 2.87 -12.72
N PHE A 162 3.08 4.15 -12.89
CA PHE A 162 2.40 5.03 -13.84
C PHE A 162 2.53 4.51 -15.28
N ALA A 163 3.75 4.14 -15.70
CA ALA A 163 3.96 3.55 -17.03
C ALA A 163 3.15 2.28 -17.26
N ALA A 164 3.07 1.40 -16.25
CA ALA A 164 2.26 0.18 -16.31
C ALA A 164 0.75 0.49 -16.42
N LEU A 165 0.24 1.49 -15.69
CA LEU A 165 -1.16 1.91 -15.77
C LEU A 165 -1.50 2.51 -17.14
N VAL A 166 -0.59 3.30 -17.73
CA VAL A 166 -0.76 3.82 -19.10
C VAL A 166 -0.84 2.66 -20.09
N MET A 167 0.10 1.71 -20.00
CA MET A 167 0.08 0.50 -20.82
C MET A 167 -1.23 -0.29 -20.63
N LEU A 168 -1.65 -0.53 -19.40
CA LEU A 168 -2.89 -1.26 -19.09
C LEU A 168 -4.11 -0.55 -19.67
N SER A 169 -4.19 0.78 -19.54
CA SER A 169 -5.26 1.59 -20.11
C SER A 169 -5.33 1.46 -21.64
N TRP A 170 -4.17 1.46 -22.30
CA TRP A 170 -4.07 1.29 -23.73
C TRP A 170 -4.49 -0.11 -24.18
N VAL A 171 -3.99 -1.15 -23.49
CA VAL A 171 -4.34 -2.55 -23.75
C VAL A 171 -5.84 -2.79 -23.62
N LEU A 172 -6.48 -2.27 -22.56
CA LEU A 172 -7.93 -2.42 -22.35
C LEU A 172 -8.79 -1.69 -23.37
N ARG A 173 -8.26 -0.64 -24.01
CA ARG A 173 -8.93 0.02 -25.16
C ARG A 173 -8.90 -0.82 -26.44
N LEU A 174 -7.81 -1.58 -26.64
CA LEU A 174 -7.67 -2.42 -27.84
C LEU A 174 -8.59 -3.64 -27.80
N SER A 175 -8.69 -4.26 -26.65
CA SER A 175 -9.57 -5.41 -26.46
C SER A 175 -9.89 -5.62 -24.97
N SER A 176 -11.15 -5.94 -24.68
CA SER A 176 -11.60 -6.33 -23.35
C SER A 176 -11.56 -7.86 -23.13
N SER A 177 -10.82 -8.61 -23.93
CA SER A 177 -10.71 -10.07 -23.85
C SER A 177 -9.97 -10.51 -22.60
N ILE A 178 -10.38 -11.66 -22.04
CA ILE A 178 -9.68 -12.31 -20.91
C ILE A 178 -8.22 -12.66 -21.28
N TRP A 179 -7.95 -12.98 -22.55
CA TRP A 179 -6.60 -13.29 -23.04
C TRP A 179 -5.65 -12.10 -23.02
N MET A 180 -6.18 -10.86 -23.15
CA MET A 180 -5.36 -9.66 -22.97
C MET A 180 -4.94 -9.49 -21.51
N LEU A 181 -5.84 -9.74 -20.57
CA LEU A 181 -5.48 -9.74 -19.14
C LEU A 181 -4.51 -10.88 -18.79
N PHE A 182 -4.67 -12.05 -19.40
CA PHE A 182 -3.70 -13.15 -19.30
C PHE A 182 -2.30 -12.68 -19.74
N GLY A 183 -2.19 -12.05 -20.91
CA GLY A 183 -0.92 -11.50 -21.42
C GLY A 183 -0.32 -10.43 -20.49
N VAL A 184 -1.15 -9.54 -19.93
CA VAL A 184 -0.71 -8.54 -18.95
C VAL A 184 -0.13 -9.20 -17.70
N ILE A 185 -0.77 -10.26 -17.18
CA ILE A 185 -0.26 -11.01 -16.02
C ILE A 185 1.06 -11.71 -16.35
N LEU A 186 1.22 -12.28 -17.55
CA LEU A 186 2.49 -12.91 -17.97
C LEU A 186 3.63 -11.89 -18.01
N ILE A 187 3.41 -10.73 -18.64
CA ILE A 187 4.40 -9.64 -18.69
C ILE A 187 4.73 -9.15 -17.27
N GLY A 188 3.72 -8.88 -16.45
CA GLY A 188 3.89 -8.48 -15.05
C GLY A 188 4.69 -9.49 -14.24
N SER A 189 4.45 -10.79 -14.45
CA SER A 189 5.18 -11.88 -13.77
C SER A 189 6.64 -11.94 -14.23
N ALA A 190 6.94 -11.74 -15.51
CA ALA A 190 8.32 -11.70 -16.02
C ALA A 190 9.13 -10.56 -15.35
N PHE A 191 8.55 -9.35 -15.30
CA PHE A 191 9.14 -8.23 -14.54
C PHE A 191 9.28 -8.56 -13.05
N GLY A 192 8.29 -9.23 -12.47
CA GLY A 192 8.28 -9.67 -11.08
C GLY A 192 9.39 -10.67 -10.76
N PHE A 193 9.62 -11.67 -11.58
CA PHE A 193 10.72 -12.63 -11.41
C PHE A 193 12.09 -11.95 -11.54
N THR A 194 12.24 -11.03 -12.50
CA THR A 194 13.48 -10.27 -12.68
C THR A 194 13.73 -9.37 -11.46
N SER A 195 12.70 -8.70 -10.94
CA SER A 195 12.81 -7.88 -9.73
C SER A 195 13.22 -8.70 -8.51
N SER A 196 12.67 -9.92 -8.36
CA SER A 196 13.02 -10.83 -7.27
C SER A 196 14.50 -11.20 -7.27
N ARG A 197 15.07 -11.49 -8.46
CA ARG A 197 16.50 -11.79 -8.62
C ARG A 197 17.39 -10.60 -8.25
N LEU A 198 16.96 -9.38 -8.53
CA LEU A 198 17.70 -8.17 -8.14
C LEU A 198 17.65 -7.97 -6.62
N PHE A 199 16.50 -8.21 -5.99
CA PHE A 199 16.35 -8.10 -4.55
C PHE A 199 17.23 -9.09 -3.79
N ALA A 200 17.35 -10.31 -4.27
CA ALA A 200 18.22 -11.33 -3.70
C ALA A 200 19.72 -10.94 -3.65
N LYS A 201 20.15 -9.94 -4.46
CA LYS A 201 21.53 -9.44 -4.49
C LYS A 201 21.84 -8.38 -3.45
N ILE A 202 20.85 -7.95 -2.66
CA ILE A 202 21.02 -6.99 -1.57
C ILE A 202 21.85 -7.64 -0.47
N ASP A 203 22.86 -6.93 0.01
CA ASP A 203 23.65 -7.37 1.16
C ASP A 203 22.93 -6.97 2.46
N GLU A 204 23.04 -7.84 3.46
CA GLU A 204 22.47 -7.63 4.79
C GLU A 204 23.42 -8.16 5.86
N SER A 205 23.33 -7.61 7.08
CA SER A 205 24.05 -8.12 8.25
C SER A 205 23.29 -9.28 8.91
N PRO A 206 23.90 -10.06 9.80
CA PRO A 206 23.21 -11.08 10.57
C PRO A 206 22.12 -10.51 11.50
N ALA A 207 22.17 -9.22 11.83
CA ALA A 207 21.32 -8.60 12.84
C ALA A 207 19.83 -8.74 12.56
N ILE A 208 19.38 -8.63 11.27
CA ILE A 208 17.97 -8.81 10.92
C ILE A 208 17.56 -10.28 11.12
N ARG A 209 18.39 -11.22 10.67
CA ARG A 209 18.14 -12.65 10.86
C ARG A 209 18.05 -13.01 12.34
N ASP A 210 18.95 -12.49 13.15
CA ASP A 210 18.99 -12.76 14.61
C ASP A 210 17.79 -12.09 15.31
N SER A 211 17.40 -10.88 14.88
CA SER A 211 16.13 -10.26 15.30
C SER A 211 14.92 -11.12 14.94
N ALA A 212 14.90 -11.72 13.76
CA ALA A 212 13.81 -12.61 13.33
C ALA A 212 13.75 -13.94 14.14
N ARG A 213 14.82 -14.38 14.79
CA ARG A 213 14.82 -15.58 15.65
C ARG A 213 14.18 -15.35 17.03
N ARG A 214 14.11 -14.10 17.48
CA ARG A 214 13.56 -13.76 18.80
C ARG A 214 12.07 -14.07 18.87
N PRO A 215 11.54 -14.57 20.02
CA PRO A 215 10.12 -14.86 20.18
C PRO A 215 9.29 -13.56 20.13
N LEU A 216 8.13 -13.58 19.44
CA LEU A 216 7.32 -12.38 19.22
C LEU A 216 6.68 -11.82 20.51
N ARG A 217 6.21 -12.68 21.40
CA ARG A 217 5.45 -12.27 22.59
C ARG A 217 6.23 -11.32 23.53
N PRO A 218 7.45 -11.63 23.99
CA PRO A 218 8.23 -10.70 24.80
C PRO A 218 8.65 -9.44 24.04
N GLU A 219 8.93 -9.55 22.73
CA GLU A 219 9.23 -8.41 21.87
C GLU A 219 8.06 -7.45 21.80
N PHE A 220 6.81 -7.93 21.64
CA PHE A 220 5.62 -7.09 21.62
C PHE A 220 5.40 -6.36 22.94
N LEU A 221 5.59 -7.02 24.07
CA LEU A 221 5.51 -6.39 25.40
C LEU A 221 6.55 -5.28 25.56
N HIS A 222 7.77 -5.52 25.11
CA HIS A 222 8.83 -4.51 25.13
C HIS A 222 8.50 -3.31 24.24
N LEU A 223 8.08 -3.56 22.99
CA LEU A 223 7.69 -2.53 22.04
C LEU A 223 6.47 -1.73 22.52
N TRP A 224 5.51 -2.38 23.17
CA TRP A 224 4.34 -1.71 23.74
C TRP A 224 4.72 -0.73 24.87
N ARG A 225 5.79 -0.96 25.59
CA ARG A 225 6.32 -0.02 26.60
C ARG A 225 6.98 1.19 25.97
N ASN A 226 7.48 1.09 24.72
CA ASN A 226 8.09 2.20 24.00
C ASN A 226 7.05 3.24 23.59
N SER A 227 7.11 4.41 24.19
CA SER A 227 6.12 5.48 23.99
C SER A 227 6.14 6.10 22.57
N HIS A 228 7.32 6.16 21.93
CA HIS A 228 7.45 6.63 20.55
C HIS A 228 6.83 5.61 19.56
N TYR A 229 7.08 4.32 19.78
CA TYR A 229 6.50 3.28 18.94
C TYR A 229 4.97 3.20 19.10
N ARG A 230 4.42 3.34 20.30
CA ARG A 230 2.96 3.46 20.49
C ARG A 230 2.38 4.68 19.80
N SER A 231 3.09 5.80 19.81
CA SER A 231 2.67 7.01 19.08
C SER A 231 2.65 6.77 17.57
N TYR A 232 3.66 6.06 17.05
CA TYR A 232 3.69 5.62 15.65
C TYR A 232 2.51 4.72 15.28
N LEU A 233 2.23 3.68 16.08
CA LEU A 233 1.13 2.75 15.82
C LEU A 233 -0.23 3.46 15.77
N ARG A 234 -0.52 4.34 16.73
CA ARG A 234 -1.77 5.13 16.75
C ARG A 234 -1.88 6.02 15.52
N MET A 235 -0.79 6.73 15.18
CA MET A 235 -0.73 7.57 14.01
C MET A 235 -1.05 6.79 12.73
N MET A 236 -0.37 5.66 12.52
CA MET A 236 -0.55 4.85 11.33
C MET A 236 -1.94 4.20 11.29
N PHE A 237 -2.47 3.76 12.43
CA PHE A 237 -3.80 3.21 12.51
C PHE A 237 -4.87 4.23 12.06
N VAL A 238 -4.85 5.44 12.63
CA VAL A 238 -5.82 6.49 12.30
C VAL A 238 -5.69 6.91 10.83
N LEU A 239 -4.47 7.12 10.33
CA LEU A 239 -4.26 7.47 8.92
C LEU A 239 -4.73 6.36 7.97
N SER A 240 -4.53 5.10 8.32
CA SER A 240 -4.97 3.97 7.50
C SER A 240 -6.49 3.84 7.50
N VAL A 241 -7.14 3.89 8.68
CA VAL A 241 -8.61 3.84 8.78
C VAL A 241 -9.24 4.97 7.98
N SER A 242 -8.80 6.22 8.19
CA SER A 242 -9.32 7.38 7.44
C SER A 242 -9.09 7.23 5.93
N GLY A 243 -7.92 6.75 5.50
CA GLY A 243 -7.61 6.51 4.10
C GLY A 243 -8.53 5.49 3.43
N ILE A 244 -8.87 4.41 4.14
CA ILE A 244 -9.79 3.36 3.66
C ILE A 244 -11.22 3.89 3.55
N MET A 245 -11.65 4.74 4.47
CA MET A 245 -12.98 5.34 4.43
C MET A 245 -13.12 6.39 3.32
N ILE A 246 -12.07 7.16 3.01
CA ILE A 246 -12.13 8.30 2.08
C ILE A 246 -11.84 7.87 0.64
N GLY A 247 -10.75 7.12 0.40
CA GLY A 247 -10.23 6.87 -0.95
C GLY A 247 -11.21 6.16 -1.88
N PRO A 248 -11.64 4.93 -1.57
CA PRO A 248 -12.57 4.18 -2.41
C PRO A 248 -13.92 4.86 -2.58
N MET A 249 -14.40 5.53 -1.53
CA MET A 249 -15.70 6.22 -1.56
C MET A 249 -15.69 7.48 -2.42
N GLY A 250 -14.56 8.20 -2.50
CA GLY A 250 -14.40 9.29 -3.45
C GLY A 250 -14.56 8.83 -4.89
N MET A 251 -13.95 7.70 -5.25
CA MET A 251 -14.12 7.10 -6.58
C MET A 251 -15.56 6.62 -6.83
N LEU A 252 -16.20 6.04 -5.81
CA LEU A 252 -17.58 5.59 -5.91
C LEU A 252 -18.55 6.77 -6.08
N THR A 253 -18.28 7.90 -5.43
CA THR A 253 -19.05 9.15 -5.59
C THR A 253 -18.98 9.65 -7.03
N LEU A 254 -17.81 9.64 -7.66
CA LEU A 254 -17.68 10.01 -9.06
C LEU A 254 -18.46 9.05 -9.97
N LYS A 255 -18.34 7.75 -9.76
CA LYS A 255 -18.98 6.75 -10.62
C LYS A 255 -20.50 6.71 -10.48
N ARG A 256 -21.00 6.59 -9.25
CA ARG A 256 -22.44 6.41 -8.98
C ARG A 256 -23.16 7.71 -8.67
N GLY A 257 -22.49 8.68 -8.07
CA GLY A 257 -23.07 9.99 -7.75
C GLY A 257 -23.06 10.96 -8.92
N CYS A 258 -21.99 10.93 -9.74
CA CYS A 258 -21.78 11.87 -10.84
C CYS A 258 -21.87 11.21 -12.23
N GLY A 259 -22.04 9.89 -12.34
CA GLY A 259 -22.13 9.17 -13.60
C GLY A 259 -20.85 9.14 -14.43
N VAL A 260 -19.68 9.29 -13.80
CA VAL A 260 -18.38 9.34 -14.46
C VAL A 260 -18.04 7.98 -15.06
N SER A 261 -17.59 7.97 -16.31
CA SER A 261 -17.22 6.76 -17.04
C SER A 261 -15.99 6.05 -16.44
N ASP A 262 -15.83 4.75 -16.72
CA ASP A 262 -14.67 3.99 -16.24
C ASP A 262 -13.34 4.56 -16.75
N THR A 263 -13.34 5.07 -17.98
CA THR A 263 -12.14 5.69 -18.57
C THR A 263 -11.76 6.98 -17.86
N GLU A 264 -12.71 7.83 -17.54
CA GLU A 264 -12.47 9.06 -16.77
C GLU A 264 -12.03 8.75 -15.33
N ALA A 265 -12.66 7.75 -14.68
CA ALA A 265 -12.26 7.28 -13.35
C ALA A 265 -10.79 6.82 -13.33
N LEU A 266 -10.34 6.16 -14.40
CA LEU A 266 -8.95 5.75 -14.56
C LEU A 266 -8.00 6.95 -14.69
N LEU A 267 -8.41 8.04 -15.36
CA LEU A 267 -7.61 9.27 -15.46
C LEU A 267 -7.33 9.89 -14.09
N TYR A 268 -8.28 9.86 -13.15
CA TYR A 268 -8.04 10.34 -11.79
C TYR A 268 -7.01 9.48 -11.04
N THR A 269 -7.04 8.16 -11.24
CA THR A 269 -6.03 7.26 -10.69
C THR A 269 -4.65 7.53 -11.30
N LEU A 270 -4.57 7.75 -12.60
CA LEU A 270 -3.35 8.15 -13.28
C LEU A 270 -2.80 9.48 -12.76
N LEU A 271 -3.68 10.47 -12.55
CA LEU A 271 -3.30 11.76 -11.97
C LEU A 271 -2.73 11.61 -10.56
N GLN A 272 -3.34 10.77 -9.73
CA GLN A 272 -2.84 10.47 -8.39
C GLN A 272 -1.44 9.83 -8.44
N CYS A 273 -1.21 8.89 -9.36
CA CYS A 273 0.11 8.28 -9.56
C CYS A 273 1.13 9.28 -10.09
N ALA A 274 0.74 10.17 -11.01
CA ALA A 274 1.60 11.23 -11.52
C ALA A 274 2.01 12.20 -10.40
N ALA A 275 1.04 12.66 -9.60
CA ALA A 275 1.29 13.51 -8.43
C ALA A 275 2.22 12.84 -7.42
N SER A 276 2.03 11.54 -7.15
CA SER A 276 2.91 10.74 -6.30
C SER A 276 4.33 10.68 -6.86
N SER A 277 4.49 10.50 -8.17
CA SER A 277 5.78 10.46 -8.84
C SER A 277 6.52 11.79 -8.74
N VAL A 278 5.82 12.90 -8.98
CA VAL A 278 6.37 14.26 -8.84
C VAL A 278 6.79 14.56 -7.40
N MET A 279 5.96 14.17 -6.42
CA MET A 279 6.26 14.43 -5.00
C MET A 279 7.41 13.59 -4.46
N SER A 280 7.67 12.41 -5.01
CA SER A 280 8.65 11.46 -4.47
C SER A 280 10.05 12.04 -4.24
N PRO A 281 10.69 12.78 -5.17
CA PRO A 281 12.00 13.37 -4.93
C PRO A 281 11.97 14.52 -3.91
N PHE A 282 10.82 15.17 -3.72
CA PHE A 282 10.66 16.27 -2.78
C PHE A 282 10.30 15.80 -1.37
N ALA A 283 9.70 14.61 -1.23
CA ALA A 283 9.26 14.08 0.06
C ALA A 283 10.39 14.03 1.09
N ALA A 284 11.59 13.61 0.68
CA ALA A 284 12.76 13.57 1.54
C ALA A 284 13.17 14.97 2.03
N ARG A 285 13.22 15.96 1.10
CA ARG A 285 13.56 17.34 1.44
C ARG A 285 12.52 17.95 2.39
N LEU A 286 11.24 17.67 2.13
CA LEU A 286 10.13 18.16 2.96
C LEU A 286 10.24 17.60 4.39
N VAL A 287 10.48 16.31 4.55
CA VAL A 287 10.63 15.65 5.85
C VAL A 287 11.85 16.18 6.59
N ASN A 288 12.97 16.38 5.91
CA ASN A 288 14.20 16.90 6.52
C ASN A 288 14.07 18.37 6.94
N ARG A 289 13.34 19.21 6.19
CA ARG A 289 13.15 20.64 6.50
C ARG A 289 12.08 20.87 7.55
N CYS A 290 10.93 20.19 7.40
CA CYS A 290 9.76 20.46 8.24
C CYS A 290 9.67 19.53 9.45
N GLY A 291 10.42 18.40 9.43
CA GLY A 291 10.35 17.33 10.42
C GLY A 291 9.17 16.37 10.20
N THR A 292 9.35 15.12 10.61
CA THR A 292 8.39 14.02 10.40
C THR A 292 7.00 14.32 10.95
N ARG A 293 6.92 14.94 12.15
CA ARG A 293 5.63 15.26 12.80
C ARG A 293 4.79 16.23 11.97
N ARG A 294 5.38 17.33 11.49
CA ARG A 294 4.65 18.35 10.71
C ARG A 294 4.14 17.77 9.39
N VAL A 295 4.97 16.97 8.70
CA VAL A 295 4.58 16.35 7.43
C VAL A 295 3.40 15.40 7.61
N VAL A 296 3.37 14.61 8.68
CA VAL A 296 2.23 13.73 9.00
C VAL A 296 0.98 14.54 9.33
N ILE A 297 1.10 15.62 10.09
CA ILE A 297 -0.04 16.50 10.42
C ILE A 297 -0.61 17.13 9.15
N VAL A 298 0.23 17.67 8.27
CA VAL A 298 -0.21 18.19 6.97
C VAL A 298 -0.90 17.11 6.14
N GLY A 299 -0.33 15.90 6.11
CA GLY A 299 -0.97 14.78 5.43
C GLY A 299 -2.36 14.44 6.00
N TYR A 300 -2.53 14.53 7.31
CA TYR A 300 -3.83 14.38 7.94
C TYR A 300 -4.79 15.52 7.56
N LEU A 301 -4.34 16.78 7.57
CA LEU A 301 -5.16 17.91 7.14
C LEU A 301 -5.60 17.80 5.68
N VAL A 302 -4.78 17.25 4.80
CA VAL A 302 -5.19 16.93 3.42
C VAL A 302 -6.31 15.89 3.40
N MET A 303 -6.36 14.91 4.30
CA MET A 303 -7.49 13.97 4.38
C MET A 303 -8.78 14.66 4.84
N VAL A 304 -8.67 15.56 5.81
CA VAL A 304 -9.80 16.39 6.25
C VAL A 304 -10.32 17.26 5.10
N SER A 305 -9.42 17.92 4.36
CA SER A 305 -9.80 18.73 3.20
C SER A 305 -10.45 17.94 2.07
N GLN A 306 -10.06 16.67 1.89
CA GLN A 306 -10.74 15.76 0.95
C GLN A 306 -12.19 15.48 1.36
N CYS A 307 -12.46 15.24 2.66
CA CYS A 307 -13.85 15.11 3.12
C CYS A 307 -14.66 16.40 2.86
N LEU A 308 -14.09 17.56 3.20
CA LEU A 308 -14.73 18.86 2.94
C LEU A 308 -14.99 19.06 1.44
N TYR A 309 -14.02 18.70 0.58
CA TYR A 309 -14.21 18.78 -0.85
C TYR A 309 -15.43 17.96 -1.31
N TRP A 310 -15.57 16.72 -0.89
CA TRP A 310 -16.71 15.86 -1.28
C TRP A 310 -18.04 16.32 -0.72
N ILE A 311 -18.05 17.00 0.44
CA ILE A 311 -19.26 17.61 1.02
C ILE A 311 -19.72 18.81 0.18
N PHE A 312 -18.79 19.66 -0.26
CA PHE A 312 -19.07 20.93 -0.93
C PHE A 312 -18.90 20.88 -2.46
N MET A 313 -18.62 19.71 -3.03
CA MET A 313 -18.44 19.57 -4.46
C MET A 313 -19.67 20.10 -5.23
N PRO A 314 -19.46 20.95 -6.29
CA PRO A 314 -20.55 21.52 -7.05
C PRO A 314 -21.36 20.47 -7.84
N VAL A 315 -22.64 20.75 -8.00
CA VAL A 315 -23.55 20.01 -8.91
C VAL A 315 -24.07 21.06 -9.89
N PRO A 316 -23.93 20.86 -11.21
CA PRO A 316 -23.37 19.69 -11.88
C PRO A 316 -21.86 19.51 -11.67
N TYR A 317 -21.42 18.27 -11.84
CA TYR A 317 -20.04 17.83 -11.67
C TYR A 317 -19.05 18.61 -12.55
N CYS A 318 -17.98 19.09 -11.94
CA CYS A 318 -16.89 19.79 -12.60
C CYS A 318 -15.61 18.92 -12.57
N TRP A 319 -15.18 18.40 -13.72
CA TRP A 319 -14.05 17.48 -13.81
C TRP A 319 -12.72 18.08 -13.35
N GLN A 320 -12.50 19.39 -13.60
CA GLN A 320 -11.28 20.09 -13.18
C GLN A 320 -11.14 20.13 -11.66
N LEU A 321 -12.25 20.43 -10.97
CA LEU A 321 -12.26 20.47 -9.51
C LEU A 321 -12.13 19.06 -8.92
N ALA A 322 -12.71 18.05 -9.55
CA ALA A 322 -12.61 16.67 -9.11
C ALA A 322 -11.19 16.09 -9.21
N MET A 323 -10.31 16.71 -9.99
CA MET A 323 -8.88 16.34 -10.02
C MET A 323 -8.15 16.66 -8.71
N LEU A 324 -8.56 17.69 -7.99
CA LEU A 324 -7.84 18.20 -6.80
C LEU A 324 -7.68 17.14 -5.69
N PRO A 325 -8.73 16.45 -5.22
CA PRO A 325 -8.58 15.44 -4.17
C PRO A 325 -7.62 14.30 -4.57
N PHE A 326 -7.61 13.85 -5.83
CA PHE A 326 -6.71 12.81 -6.29
C PHE A 326 -5.27 13.31 -6.37
N PHE A 327 -5.05 14.50 -6.90
CA PHE A 327 -3.74 15.13 -6.96
C PHE A 327 -3.14 15.29 -5.56
N PHE A 328 -3.85 15.93 -4.63
CA PHE A 328 -3.38 16.09 -3.26
C PHE A 328 -3.24 14.78 -2.51
N ASN A 329 -4.06 13.77 -2.80
CA ASN A 329 -3.90 12.44 -2.22
C ASN A 329 -2.59 11.77 -2.65
N GLY A 330 -2.19 11.92 -3.92
CA GLY A 330 -0.90 11.45 -4.42
C GLY A 330 0.28 12.07 -3.66
N PHE A 331 0.27 13.40 -3.52
CA PHE A 331 1.27 14.14 -2.74
C PHE A 331 1.33 13.67 -1.28
N ARG A 332 0.17 13.60 -0.63
CA ARG A 332 0.03 13.17 0.76
C ARG A 332 0.57 11.76 0.99
N ALA A 333 0.18 10.82 0.15
CA ALA A 333 0.52 9.42 0.32
C ALA A 333 2.04 9.22 0.38
N VAL A 334 2.78 9.86 -0.54
CA VAL A 334 4.25 9.77 -0.60
C VAL A 334 4.92 10.53 0.54
N ALA A 335 4.49 11.76 0.82
CA ALA A 335 5.09 12.57 1.87
C ALA A 335 4.88 11.94 3.25
N SER A 336 3.65 11.54 3.58
CA SER A 336 3.32 10.92 4.87
C SER A 336 3.93 9.53 5.00
N GLY A 337 4.00 8.74 3.92
CA GLY A 337 4.64 7.43 3.90
C GLY A 337 6.14 7.52 4.20
N ASN A 338 6.84 8.46 3.56
CA ASN A 338 8.27 8.72 3.83
C ASN A 338 8.49 9.19 5.28
N ALA A 339 7.67 10.12 5.77
CA ALA A 339 7.74 10.60 7.14
C ALA A 339 7.48 9.46 8.15
N ALA A 340 6.48 8.62 7.92
CA ALA A 340 6.16 7.49 8.77
C ALA A 340 7.30 6.46 8.82
N ALA A 341 7.91 6.14 7.67
CA ALA A 341 9.05 5.22 7.61
C ALA A 341 10.27 5.77 8.39
N GLN A 342 10.57 7.06 8.26
CA GLN A 342 11.66 7.69 9.02
C GLN A 342 11.35 7.73 10.52
N TYR A 343 10.09 8.04 10.91
CA TYR A 343 9.68 8.02 12.31
C TYR A 343 9.82 6.62 12.90
N PHE A 344 9.38 5.59 12.19
CA PHE A 344 9.50 4.20 12.61
C PHE A 344 10.96 3.81 12.87
N LEU A 345 11.86 4.08 11.92
CA LEU A 345 13.27 3.72 12.02
C LEU A 345 14.01 4.47 13.14
N ARG A 346 13.52 5.65 13.56
CA ARG A 346 14.04 6.38 14.73
C ARG A 346 13.42 5.90 16.04
N ALA A 347 12.16 5.45 16.02
CA ALA A 347 11.43 5.03 17.21
C ALA A 347 11.79 3.64 17.69
N VAL A 348 12.29 2.77 16.79
CA VAL A 348 12.52 1.35 17.07
C VAL A 348 14.02 1.02 17.01
N PRO A 349 14.60 0.44 18.08
CA PRO A 349 15.96 -0.07 18.04
C PRO A 349 16.15 -1.15 16.98
N SER A 350 17.33 -1.22 16.37
CA SER A 350 17.63 -2.15 15.27
C SER A 350 17.36 -3.61 15.59
N CYS A 351 17.59 -4.02 16.86
CA CYS A 351 17.35 -5.40 17.31
C CYS A 351 15.87 -5.81 17.38
N HIS A 352 14.93 -4.85 17.37
CA HIS A 352 13.48 -5.09 17.44
C HIS A 352 12.74 -4.76 16.13
N LEU A 353 13.44 -4.34 15.07
CA LEU A 353 12.82 -3.86 13.84
C LEU A 353 11.90 -4.89 13.16
N VAL A 354 12.27 -6.17 13.18
CA VAL A 354 11.46 -7.24 12.57
C VAL A 354 10.13 -7.41 13.32
N ALA A 355 10.18 -7.54 14.64
CA ALA A 355 8.98 -7.68 15.46
C ALA A 355 8.09 -6.43 15.37
N ALA A 356 8.70 -5.23 15.37
CA ALA A 356 7.98 -3.97 15.23
C ALA A 356 7.32 -3.85 13.85
N SER A 357 7.97 -4.28 12.77
CA SER A 357 7.38 -4.29 11.43
C SER A 357 6.17 -5.21 11.35
N ILE A 358 6.25 -6.42 11.94
CA ILE A 358 5.13 -7.36 11.99
C ILE A 358 3.97 -6.79 12.80
N PHE A 359 4.26 -6.30 14.02
CA PHE A 359 3.23 -5.72 14.88
C PHE A 359 2.59 -4.48 14.27
N GLY A 360 3.40 -3.63 13.64
CA GLY A 360 2.91 -2.50 12.85
C GLY A 360 1.96 -2.95 11.73
N ALA A 361 2.36 -3.92 10.90
CA ALA A 361 1.55 -4.43 9.81
C ALA A 361 0.23 -5.08 10.29
N LEU A 362 0.23 -5.76 11.43
CA LEU A 362 -0.99 -6.29 12.04
C LEU A 362 -1.92 -5.16 12.50
N VAL A 363 -1.40 -4.13 13.15
CA VAL A 363 -2.21 -3.04 13.70
C VAL A 363 -2.72 -2.11 12.59
N HIS A 364 -1.83 -1.52 11.80
CA HIS A 364 -2.21 -0.49 10.81
C HIS A 364 -2.50 -1.06 9.41
N GLY A 365 -2.12 -2.30 9.13
CA GLY A 365 -2.50 -3.02 7.92
C GLY A 365 -3.80 -3.80 8.13
N ALA A 366 -3.73 -4.98 8.77
CA ALA A 366 -4.89 -5.83 8.98
C ALA A 366 -5.95 -5.18 9.88
N GLY A 367 -5.56 -4.71 11.07
CA GLY A 367 -6.51 -4.14 12.05
C GLY A 367 -7.19 -2.88 11.53
N ALA A 368 -6.41 -1.92 11.00
CA ALA A 368 -7.00 -0.72 10.43
C ALA A 368 -7.79 -1.01 9.14
N GLY A 369 -7.38 -2.01 8.35
CA GLY A 369 -8.12 -2.47 7.17
C GLY A 369 -9.50 -2.95 7.54
N PHE A 370 -9.58 -3.87 8.49
CA PHE A 370 -10.84 -4.43 8.95
C PHE A 370 -11.75 -3.38 9.61
N VAL A 371 -11.22 -2.59 10.54
CA VAL A 371 -11.95 -1.51 11.21
C VAL A 371 -12.42 -0.44 10.21
N GLY A 372 -11.55 -0.04 9.28
CA GLY A 372 -11.89 0.96 8.26
C GLY A 372 -13.01 0.50 7.33
N MET A 373 -13.01 -0.78 6.91
CA MET A 373 -14.09 -1.35 6.10
C MET A 373 -15.41 -1.44 6.87
N LEU A 374 -15.38 -1.88 8.14
CA LEU A 374 -16.59 -1.93 8.98
C LEU A 374 -17.17 -0.53 9.19
N LEU A 375 -16.34 0.45 9.51
CA LEU A 375 -16.77 1.83 9.67
C LEU A 375 -17.30 2.41 8.35
N ALA A 376 -16.60 2.22 7.23
CA ALA A 376 -17.09 2.70 5.93
C ALA A 376 -18.44 2.10 5.56
N SER A 377 -18.64 0.79 5.78
CA SER A 377 -19.91 0.11 5.53
C SER A 377 -21.02 0.57 6.47
N GLY A 378 -20.71 0.75 7.76
CA GLY A 378 -21.65 1.26 8.76
C GLY A 378 -22.08 2.70 8.45
N MET A 379 -21.14 3.57 8.11
CA MET A 379 -21.44 4.96 7.73
C MET A 379 -22.25 5.05 6.44
N MET A 380 -21.99 4.14 5.48
CA MET A 380 -22.79 4.08 4.26
C MET A 380 -24.24 3.66 4.54
N LYS A 381 -24.44 2.63 5.37
CA LYS A 381 -25.80 2.21 5.79
C LYS A 381 -26.52 3.33 6.55
N LEU A 382 -25.82 4.02 7.44
CA LEU A 382 -26.39 5.16 8.17
C LEU A 382 -26.74 6.31 7.23
N ALA A 383 -25.86 6.65 6.28
CA ALA A 383 -26.15 7.65 5.26
C ALA A 383 -27.37 7.27 4.42
N GLN A 384 -27.50 6.00 4.00
CA GLN A 384 -28.67 5.50 3.28
C GLN A 384 -29.96 5.65 4.09
N ALA A 385 -29.93 5.33 5.39
CA ALA A 385 -31.09 5.48 6.26
C ALA A 385 -31.50 6.96 6.45
N LEU A 386 -30.53 7.89 6.44
CA LEU A 386 -30.78 9.32 6.58
C LEU A 386 -31.21 9.99 5.27
N THR A 387 -31.00 9.34 4.09
CA THR A 387 -31.23 9.92 2.77
C THR A 387 -32.10 9.08 1.88
N ALA A 388 -33.05 8.29 2.47
CA ALA A 388 -33.82 7.26 1.78
C ALA A 388 -34.59 7.76 0.52
N GLU A 389 -34.95 9.05 0.47
CA GLU A 389 -35.69 9.69 -0.63
C GLU A 389 -34.85 10.76 -1.39
N ALA A 390 -33.55 10.88 -1.07
CA ALA A 390 -32.72 11.95 -1.63
C ALA A 390 -31.99 11.51 -2.90
N GLU A 391 -31.55 12.49 -3.70
CA GLU A 391 -30.73 12.26 -4.88
C GLU A 391 -29.44 11.48 -4.54
N PRO A 392 -28.94 10.63 -5.46
CA PRO A 392 -27.76 9.78 -5.21
C PRO A 392 -26.54 10.55 -4.69
N TYR A 393 -26.36 11.81 -5.12
CA TYR A 393 -25.25 12.64 -4.67
C TYR A 393 -25.37 13.08 -3.19
N THR A 394 -26.57 13.32 -2.71
CA THR A 394 -26.84 13.70 -1.31
C THR A 394 -26.42 12.58 -0.35
N LEU A 395 -26.63 11.32 -0.73
CA LEU A 395 -26.15 10.15 0.01
C LEU A 395 -24.64 10.24 0.30
N TYR A 396 -23.84 10.56 -0.72
CA TYR A 396 -22.39 10.64 -0.56
C TYR A 396 -21.96 11.86 0.26
N ARG A 397 -22.66 13.00 0.16
CA ARG A 397 -22.41 14.16 1.03
C ARG A 397 -22.60 13.81 2.50
N VAL A 398 -23.71 13.16 2.85
CA VAL A 398 -23.99 12.71 4.23
C VAL A 398 -22.94 11.69 4.68
N TYR A 399 -22.57 10.74 3.82
CA TYR A 399 -21.47 9.82 4.12
C TYR A 399 -20.17 10.57 4.49
N PHE A 400 -19.75 11.54 3.69
CA PHE A 400 -18.51 12.28 3.97
C PHE A 400 -18.62 13.20 5.20
N MET A 401 -19.80 13.69 5.56
CA MET A 401 -20.03 14.40 6.84
C MET A 401 -19.79 13.46 8.03
N LEU A 402 -20.30 12.24 7.99
CA LEU A 402 -20.10 11.23 9.03
C LEU A 402 -18.62 10.81 9.12
N VAL A 403 -17.96 10.58 7.98
CA VAL A 403 -16.53 10.27 7.91
C VAL A 403 -15.68 11.42 8.43
N LEU A 404 -16.01 12.67 8.11
CA LEU A 404 -15.34 13.86 8.62
C LEU A 404 -15.40 13.91 10.15
N ALA A 405 -16.59 13.69 10.74
CA ALA A 405 -16.76 13.70 12.18
C ALA A 405 -15.86 12.64 12.88
N ILE A 406 -15.83 11.40 12.35
CA ILE A 406 -14.96 10.34 12.86
C ILE A 406 -13.48 10.70 12.68
N THR A 407 -13.11 11.20 11.50
CA THR A 407 -11.74 11.58 11.19
C THR A 407 -11.25 12.69 12.13
N LEU A 408 -12.07 13.69 12.42
CA LEU A 408 -11.74 14.76 13.37
C LEU A 408 -11.64 14.22 14.80
N ALA A 409 -12.59 13.42 15.25
CA ALA A 409 -12.58 12.83 16.59
C ALA A 409 -11.35 11.96 16.85
N ALA A 410 -10.91 11.17 15.85
CA ALA A 410 -9.70 10.35 15.94
C ALA A 410 -8.41 11.15 15.76
N GLY A 411 -8.41 12.14 14.88
CA GLY A 411 -7.20 12.88 14.48
C GLY A 411 -6.78 13.95 15.46
N VAL A 412 -7.72 14.63 16.12
CA VAL A 412 -7.38 15.67 17.12
C VAL A 412 -6.50 15.09 18.24
N PRO A 413 -6.85 13.97 18.89
CA PRO A 413 -5.96 13.32 19.86
C PRO A 413 -4.63 12.87 19.27
N LEU A 414 -4.60 12.48 17.97
CA LEU A 414 -3.37 12.10 17.28
C LEU A 414 -2.40 13.26 17.20
N VAL A 415 -2.86 14.42 16.74
CA VAL A 415 -2.04 15.62 16.57
C VAL A 415 -1.39 16.04 17.90
N TYR A 416 -2.17 16.03 18.98
CA TYR A 416 -1.66 16.41 20.30
C TYR A 416 -0.70 15.36 20.90
N ARG A 417 -0.95 14.07 20.66
CA ARG A 417 -0.17 12.97 21.28
C ARG A 417 0.99 12.49 20.44
N LEU A 418 1.20 13.02 19.24
CA LEU A 418 2.36 12.66 18.44
C LEU A 418 3.64 13.22 19.06
N LYS A 419 4.47 12.33 19.60
CA LYS A 419 5.69 12.69 20.33
C LYS A 419 6.77 13.25 19.40
N ARG A 420 7.43 14.32 19.83
CA ARG A 420 8.64 14.83 19.19
C ARG A 420 9.85 14.03 19.69
N PHE A 421 10.83 13.80 18.84
CA PHE A 421 12.14 13.37 19.29
C PHE A 421 12.85 14.59 19.87
N VAL A 422 13.19 14.53 21.17
CA VAL A 422 13.96 15.58 21.85
C VAL A 422 15.44 15.29 21.58
N GLY A 423 16.17 16.23 20.98
CA GLY A 423 17.64 16.17 20.89
C GLY A 423 18.25 15.85 19.52
N GLY A 424 17.47 15.84 18.42
CA GLY A 424 18.04 15.83 17.07
C GLY A 424 17.69 17.14 16.36
N ARG A 425 18.68 17.93 15.95
CA ARG A 425 18.47 19.01 14.98
C ARG A 425 17.77 18.38 13.76
N GLY A 426 16.55 18.80 13.49
CA GLY A 426 15.70 18.37 12.39
C GLY A 426 16.23 18.71 11.02
#